data_ee8187f4b1d91783b18455dd66092164
#
_entry.id   ee8187f4b1d91783b18455dd66092164
#
_cell.length_a   1.000
_cell.length_b   1.000
_cell.length_c   1.000
_cell.angle_alpha   90.00
_cell.angle_beta   90.00
_cell.angle_gamma   90.00
#
_symmetry.space_group_name_H-M   'P 1'
#
loop_
_entity.id
_entity.type
_entity.pdbx_description
1 polymer ?
#
loop_
_entity_poly.entity_id
_entity_poly.type
_entity_poly.pdbx_seq_one_letter_code
_entity_poly.pdbx_strand_id
1 'polypeptide(L)'
;MKNLWLFIVRYNAFFLFLLFFTYSIILVIRNNNYQQSSFINSSNVVVANFYTKFNSWQDYLNLAETNDLLVEENIALRQRLLYFESSDSTKQEEMNFSFDDVQYEFIPADIINNSIKQKNNFITLNKGRKDGVEPNMGVITSNGVVGTILKVSEHFSTVTSLLNTATKISVSLDSTSDAFGSLVWGNNIDPRFAMVKDIPNHIKAYVGQPLFTSGYSTKFPKGIRVGHILETDLTSGGSFKDMRVLLTTDFSSLTHVYIVKDKLAKEKTELESSNNDNG
;
A
#
# COMPACT_ATOMS: atom_id res chain seq x y z
N MET A 1 -19.60 45.12 25.91
CA MET A 1 -18.40 44.79 26.70
C MET A 1 -18.60 45.01 28.20
N LYS A 2 -19.32 46.04 28.71
CA LYS A 2 -19.55 46.23 30.15
C LYS A 2 -20.24 45.04 30.84
N ASN A 3 -21.21 44.39 30.20
CA ASN A 3 -21.96 43.28 30.80
C ASN A 3 -21.13 42.00 30.94
N LEU A 4 -20.17 41.76 30.07
CA LEU A 4 -19.25 40.63 30.17
C LEU A 4 -18.24 40.80 31.33
N TRP A 5 -17.75 42.03 31.54
CA TRP A 5 -16.88 42.38 32.66
C TRP A 5 -17.59 42.20 33.99
N LEU A 6 -18.82 42.69 34.12
CA LEU A 6 -19.61 42.52 35.34
C LEU A 6 -19.93 41.06 35.63
N PHE A 7 -20.16 40.25 34.63
CA PHE A 7 -20.36 38.79 34.78
C PHE A 7 -19.10 38.10 35.33
N ILE A 8 -17.94 38.41 34.79
CA ILE A 8 -16.65 37.82 35.24
C ILE A 8 -16.37 38.26 36.70
N VAL A 9 -16.60 39.54 37.04
CA VAL A 9 -16.37 40.02 38.38
C VAL A 9 -17.40 39.43 39.39
N ARG A 10 -18.63 39.20 38.99
CA ARG A 10 -19.67 38.60 39.83
C ARG A 10 -19.40 37.10 40.13
N TYR A 11 -18.78 36.39 39.20
CA TYR A 11 -18.47 34.98 39.34
C TYR A 11 -16.96 34.71 39.41
N ASN A 12 -16.18 35.65 39.95
CA ASN A 12 -14.72 35.59 40.03
C ASN A 12 -14.19 34.30 40.67
N ALA A 13 -14.86 33.83 41.73
CA ALA A 13 -14.49 32.61 42.43
C ALA A 13 -14.60 31.37 41.54
N PHE A 14 -15.65 31.33 40.68
CA PHE A 14 -15.84 30.25 39.71
C PHE A 14 -14.74 30.24 38.62
N PHE A 15 -14.44 31.43 38.09
CA PHE A 15 -13.38 31.55 37.06
C PHE A 15 -11.98 31.26 37.63
N LEU A 16 -11.73 31.68 38.86
CA LEU A 16 -10.49 31.36 39.59
C LEU A 16 -10.37 29.83 39.83
N PHE A 17 -11.45 29.21 40.26
CA PHE A 17 -11.50 27.74 40.40
C PHE A 17 -11.22 27.04 39.08
N LEU A 18 -11.88 27.46 37.98
CA LEU A 18 -11.68 26.85 36.65
C LEU A 18 -10.22 27.00 36.16
N LEU A 19 -9.60 28.17 36.44
CA LEU A 19 -8.21 28.45 36.09
C LEU A 19 -7.26 27.54 36.87
N PHE A 20 -7.42 27.41 38.18
CA PHE A 20 -6.59 26.54 39.00
C PHE A 20 -6.85 25.06 38.71
N PHE A 21 -8.06 24.68 38.40
CA PHE A 21 -8.42 23.31 37.99
C PHE A 21 -7.73 22.92 36.68
N THR A 22 -7.79 23.78 35.67
CA THR A 22 -7.08 23.52 34.39
C THR A 22 -5.56 23.51 34.58
N TYR A 23 -5.01 24.44 35.38
CA TYR A 23 -3.59 24.43 35.72
C TYR A 23 -3.15 23.15 36.45
N SER A 24 -3.94 22.70 37.42
CA SER A 24 -3.71 21.43 38.12
C SER A 24 -3.67 20.23 37.18
N ILE A 25 -4.63 20.15 36.24
CA ILE A 25 -4.65 19.09 35.22
C ILE A 25 -3.40 19.11 34.36
N ILE A 26 -2.97 20.28 33.92
CA ILE A 26 -1.74 20.43 33.13
C ILE A 26 -0.51 19.96 33.90
N LEU A 27 -0.41 20.29 35.19
CA LEU A 27 0.69 19.85 36.02
C LEU A 27 0.70 18.35 36.25
N VAL A 28 -0.46 17.72 36.45
CA VAL A 28 -0.59 16.27 36.60
C VAL A 28 -0.14 15.56 35.33
N ILE A 29 -0.56 16.04 34.17
CA ILE A 29 -0.18 15.45 32.87
C ILE A 29 1.33 15.60 32.62
N ARG A 30 1.92 16.77 32.94
CA ARG A 30 3.35 17.02 32.70
C ARG A 30 4.29 16.29 33.66
N ASN A 31 3.86 16.02 34.88
CA ASN A 31 4.76 15.52 35.94
C ASN A 31 4.68 14.00 36.15
N ASN A 32 3.80 13.28 35.43
CA ASN A 32 3.63 11.83 35.61
C ASN A 32 3.75 11.08 34.28
N ASN A 33 4.92 10.47 34.04
CA ASN A 33 5.23 9.70 32.84
C ASN A 33 4.26 8.53 32.58
N TYR A 34 3.69 7.96 33.64
CA TYR A 34 2.71 6.87 33.57
C TYR A 34 1.35 7.37 33.06
N GLN A 35 0.91 8.52 33.54
CA GLN A 35 -0.35 9.14 33.08
C GLN A 35 -0.21 9.72 31.67
N GLN A 36 0.97 10.21 31.31
CA GLN A 36 1.25 10.70 29.95
C GLN A 36 1.14 9.59 28.90
N SER A 37 1.68 8.40 29.17
CA SER A 37 1.53 7.24 28.26
C SER A 37 0.10 6.71 28.21
N SER A 38 -0.63 6.74 29.33
CA SER A 38 -2.04 6.33 29.37
C SER A 38 -2.96 7.34 28.68
N PHE A 39 -2.67 8.64 28.80
CA PHE A 39 -3.42 9.71 28.14
C PHE A 39 -3.16 9.71 26.61
N ILE A 40 -1.92 9.49 26.18
CA ILE A 40 -1.55 9.34 24.76
C ILE A 40 -2.25 8.11 24.16
N ASN A 41 -2.27 6.99 24.85
CA ASN A 41 -2.96 5.80 24.39
C ASN A 41 -4.49 5.98 24.31
N SER A 42 -5.10 6.62 25.32
CA SER A 42 -6.53 6.92 25.30
C SER A 42 -6.90 7.97 24.25
N SER A 43 -6.04 8.98 24.05
CA SER A 43 -6.19 9.98 23.01
C SER A 43 -6.10 9.36 21.62
N ASN A 44 -5.16 8.42 21.41
CA ASN A 44 -5.03 7.71 20.15
C ASN A 44 -6.27 6.86 19.81
N VAL A 45 -6.90 6.22 20.80
CA VAL A 45 -8.15 5.47 20.59
C VAL A 45 -9.32 6.40 20.21
N VAL A 46 -9.45 7.54 20.88
CA VAL A 46 -10.50 8.52 20.57
C VAL A 46 -10.27 9.16 19.19
N VAL A 47 -9.03 9.52 18.90
CA VAL A 47 -8.62 10.07 17.60
C VAL A 47 -8.81 9.04 16.49
N ALA A 48 -8.43 7.78 16.69
CA ALA A 48 -8.66 6.71 15.72
C ALA A 48 -10.15 6.49 15.45
N ASN A 49 -10.99 6.46 16.49
CA ASN A 49 -12.45 6.33 16.33
C ASN A 49 -13.09 7.55 15.64
N PHE A 50 -12.52 8.74 15.82
CA PHE A 50 -12.99 9.94 15.13
C PHE A 50 -12.59 9.91 13.65
N TYR A 51 -11.35 9.52 13.35
CA TYR A 51 -10.87 9.36 11.97
C TYR A 51 -11.61 8.24 11.23
N THR A 52 -11.91 7.11 11.87
CA THR A 52 -12.71 6.05 11.24
C THR A 52 -14.10 6.52 10.86
N LYS A 53 -14.80 7.27 11.74
CA LYS A 53 -16.11 7.84 11.42
C LYS A 53 -16.04 8.93 10.35
N PHE A 54 -15.03 9.77 10.39
CA PHE A 54 -14.83 10.83 9.40
C PHE A 54 -14.49 10.24 8.02
N ASN A 55 -13.61 9.23 7.97
CA ASN A 55 -13.30 8.53 6.73
C ASN A 55 -14.52 7.80 6.18
N SER A 56 -15.31 7.11 7.03
CA SER A 56 -16.56 6.46 6.58
C SER A 56 -17.54 7.45 5.97
N TRP A 57 -17.56 8.69 6.43
CA TRP A 57 -18.40 9.75 5.88
C TRP A 57 -17.88 10.25 4.52
N GLN A 58 -16.56 10.36 4.39
CA GLN A 58 -15.90 10.73 3.14
C GLN A 58 -16.03 9.60 2.10
N ASP A 59 -15.91 8.33 2.52
CA ASP A 59 -16.14 7.16 1.68
C ASP A 59 -17.58 7.10 1.15
N TYR A 60 -18.56 7.48 1.99
CA TYR A 60 -19.96 7.56 1.57
C TYR A 60 -20.20 8.65 0.50
N LEU A 61 -19.50 9.78 0.58
CA LEU A 61 -19.59 10.84 -0.43
C LEU A 61 -18.92 10.43 -1.76
N ASN A 62 -17.88 9.58 -1.70
CA ASN A 62 -17.17 9.07 -2.87
C ASN A 62 -17.75 7.74 -3.39
N LEU A 63 -18.84 7.23 -2.80
CA LEU A 63 -19.42 5.94 -3.13
C LEU A 63 -19.87 5.86 -4.61
N ALA A 64 -20.37 6.95 -5.17
CA ALA A 64 -20.77 7.03 -6.57
C ALA A 64 -19.56 6.88 -7.49
N GLU A 65 -18.47 7.61 -7.23
CA GLU A 65 -17.23 7.56 -8.01
C GLU A 65 -16.54 6.20 -7.89
N THR A 66 -16.54 5.62 -6.68
CA THR A 66 -16.01 4.28 -6.44
C THR A 66 -16.83 3.21 -7.16
N ASN A 67 -18.16 3.37 -7.20
CA ASN A 67 -19.04 2.45 -7.91
C ASN A 67 -18.83 2.51 -9.43
N ASP A 68 -18.64 3.71 -9.97
CA ASP A 68 -18.31 3.91 -11.39
C ASP A 68 -16.97 3.26 -11.76
N LEU A 69 -15.93 3.41 -10.92
CA LEU A 69 -14.64 2.76 -11.11
C LEU A 69 -14.74 1.23 -11.03
N LEU A 70 -15.53 0.69 -10.11
CA LEU A 70 -15.78 -0.75 -10.01
C LEU A 70 -16.54 -1.28 -11.22
N VAL A 71 -17.46 -0.53 -11.79
CA VAL A 71 -18.17 -0.88 -13.02
C VAL A 71 -17.19 -0.90 -14.20
N GLU A 72 -16.31 0.09 -14.33
CA GLU A 72 -15.28 0.11 -15.38
C GLU A 72 -14.30 -1.07 -15.24
N GLU A 73 -13.87 -1.38 -14.01
CA GLU A 73 -13.00 -2.54 -13.74
C GLU A 73 -13.68 -3.85 -14.10
N ASN A 74 -14.96 -4.02 -13.74
CA ASN A 74 -15.76 -5.21 -14.13
C ASN A 74 -15.90 -5.33 -15.65
N ILE A 75 -16.10 -4.22 -16.36
CA ILE A 75 -16.18 -4.20 -17.82
C ILE A 75 -14.83 -4.60 -18.42
N ALA A 76 -13.72 -4.04 -17.93
CA ALA A 76 -12.38 -4.36 -18.40
C ALA A 76 -12.01 -5.83 -18.17
N LEU A 77 -12.38 -6.39 -17.01
CA LEU A 77 -12.17 -7.80 -16.68
C LEU A 77 -13.01 -8.72 -17.58
N ARG A 78 -14.27 -8.38 -17.84
CA ARG A 78 -15.14 -9.13 -18.75
C ARG A 78 -14.65 -9.06 -20.21
N GLN A 79 -14.15 -7.92 -20.66
CA GLN A 79 -13.55 -7.78 -21.99
C GLN A 79 -12.29 -8.64 -22.14
N ARG A 80 -11.46 -8.72 -21.10
CA ARG A 80 -10.29 -9.62 -21.08
C ARG A 80 -10.70 -11.08 -21.12
N LEU A 81 -11.70 -11.49 -20.36
CA LEU A 81 -12.23 -12.84 -20.40
C LEU A 81 -12.74 -13.20 -21.80
N LEU A 82 -13.54 -12.34 -22.42
CA LEU A 82 -14.05 -12.54 -23.78
C LEU A 82 -12.93 -12.60 -24.83
N TYR A 83 -11.85 -11.82 -24.65
CA TYR A 83 -10.68 -11.88 -25.53
C TYR A 83 -9.93 -13.21 -25.42
N PHE A 84 -9.75 -13.74 -24.22
CA PHE A 84 -9.13 -15.04 -24.00
C PHE A 84 -10.01 -16.19 -24.50
N GLU A 85 -11.32 -16.13 -24.28
CA GLU A 85 -12.28 -17.11 -24.80
C GLU A 85 -12.35 -17.12 -26.34
N SER A 86 -12.20 -15.96 -26.98
CA SER A 86 -12.22 -15.86 -28.45
C SER A 86 -10.90 -16.28 -29.11
N SER A 87 -9.78 -16.21 -28.41
CA SER A 87 -8.46 -16.62 -28.93
C SER A 87 -8.21 -18.13 -28.91
N ASP A 88 -8.95 -18.88 -28.10
CA ASP A 88 -8.78 -20.33 -27.92
C ASP A 88 -9.87 -21.17 -28.56
N SER A 89 -10.61 -20.63 -29.55
CA SER A 89 -11.69 -21.36 -30.23
C SER A 89 -11.27 -22.58 -31.10
N THR A 90 -10.03 -23.06 -30.97
CA THR A 90 -9.55 -24.30 -31.63
C THR A 90 -9.25 -25.46 -30.67
N LYS A 91 -9.47 -25.31 -29.38
CA LYS A 91 -9.43 -26.42 -28.42
C LYS A 91 -10.62 -26.36 -27.47
N GLN A 92 -11.78 -26.87 -27.96
CA GLN A 92 -12.85 -27.34 -27.10
C GLN A 92 -12.42 -28.64 -26.41
N GLU A 93 -11.63 -28.54 -25.39
CA GLU A 93 -11.65 -29.47 -24.26
C GLU A 93 -12.39 -28.76 -23.13
N GLU A 94 -13.48 -29.38 -22.69
CA GLU A 94 -14.24 -28.97 -21.50
C GLU A 94 -13.29 -28.95 -20.32
N MET A 95 -12.61 -27.80 -20.09
CA MET A 95 -11.93 -27.54 -18.85
C MET A 95 -13.02 -27.22 -17.82
N ASN A 96 -13.33 -28.20 -16.98
CA ASN A 96 -13.94 -27.96 -15.70
C ASN A 96 -13.00 -27.01 -14.91
N PHE A 97 -13.24 -25.71 -15.05
CA PHE A 97 -12.52 -24.67 -14.31
C PHE A 97 -12.96 -24.80 -12.85
N SER A 98 -12.18 -25.53 -12.06
CA SER A 98 -12.29 -25.53 -10.61
C SER A 98 -11.56 -24.30 -10.09
N PHE A 99 -12.24 -23.47 -9.29
CA PHE A 99 -11.64 -22.34 -8.61
C PHE A 99 -10.49 -22.74 -7.66
N ASP A 100 -10.32 -24.03 -7.39
CA ASP A 100 -9.23 -24.57 -6.57
C ASP A 100 -7.86 -24.57 -7.25
N ASP A 101 -7.81 -24.50 -8.59
CA ASP A 101 -6.56 -24.53 -9.37
C ASP A 101 -5.92 -23.15 -9.56
N VAL A 102 -6.54 -22.08 -9.05
CA VAL A 102 -5.97 -20.73 -9.16
C VAL A 102 -4.88 -20.55 -8.11
N GLN A 103 -3.63 -20.33 -8.55
CA GLN A 103 -2.46 -20.12 -7.69
C GLN A 103 -2.62 -18.92 -6.76
N TYR A 104 -3.22 -17.83 -7.24
CA TYR A 104 -3.32 -16.57 -6.51
C TYR A 104 -4.75 -16.31 -6.03
N GLU A 105 -4.88 -16.01 -4.74
CA GLU A 105 -6.12 -15.56 -4.11
C GLU A 105 -5.95 -14.08 -3.72
N PHE A 106 -7.02 -13.28 -3.87
CA PHE A 106 -7.01 -11.85 -3.54
C PHE A 106 -7.93 -11.59 -2.36
N ILE A 107 -7.39 -10.99 -1.28
CA ILE A 107 -8.14 -10.61 -0.09
C ILE A 107 -8.36 -9.09 -0.16
N PRO A 108 -9.62 -8.62 -0.33
CA PRO A 108 -9.92 -7.19 -0.33
C PRO A 108 -9.72 -6.59 1.06
N ALA A 109 -9.15 -5.41 1.12
CA ALA A 109 -8.87 -4.70 2.37
C ALA A 109 -9.00 -3.18 2.19
N ASP A 110 -9.44 -2.51 3.27
CA ASP A 110 -9.52 -1.07 3.34
C ASP A 110 -8.30 -0.49 4.05
N ILE A 111 -7.90 0.68 3.61
CA ILE A 111 -6.80 1.42 4.21
C ILE A 111 -7.33 2.27 5.37
N ILE A 112 -6.82 1.99 6.57
CA ILE A 112 -7.15 2.75 7.78
C ILE A 112 -6.21 3.94 7.96
N ASN A 113 -4.93 3.77 7.61
CA ASN A 113 -3.91 4.81 7.72
C ASN A 113 -2.90 4.68 6.59
N ASN A 114 -2.46 5.81 6.05
CA ASN A 114 -1.50 5.89 4.96
C ASN A 114 -0.52 7.03 5.18
N SER A 115 0.77 6.76 5.20
CA SER A 115 1.82 7.77 5.20
C SER A 115 2.50 7.84 3.83
N ILE A 116 2.72 9.07 3.33
CA ILE A 116 3.31 9.31 1.99
C ILE A 116 4.45 10.33 2.00
N LYS A 117 4.69 11.00 3.14
CA LYS A 117 5.64 12.13 3.23
C LYS A 117 6.90 11.81 4.03
N GLN A 118 7.08 10.57 4.45
CA GLN A 118 8.23 10.13 5.24
C GLN A 118 9.23 9.37 4.37
N LYS A 119 10.45 9.16 4.86
CA LYS A 119 11.43 8.26 4.21
C LYS A 119 10.99 6.80 4.28
N ASN A 120 10.32 6.43 5.36
CA ASN A 120 9.81 5.09 5.61
C ASN A 120 8.30 5.18 5.76
N ASN A 121 7.58 4.99 4.68
CA ASN A 121 6.13 5.06 4.64
C ASN A 121 5.51 3.69 4.89
N PHE A 122 4.44 3.69 5.68
CA PHE A 122 3.66 2.50 6.03
C PHE A 122 2.19 2.75 5.80
N ILE A 123 1.47 1.67 5.53
CA ILE A 123 0.02 1.66 5.36
C ILE A 123 -0.56 0.66 6.35
N THR A 124 -1.69 0.99 6.99
CA THR A 124 -2.40 0.08 7.88
C THR A 124 -3.70 -0.36 7.23
N LEU A 125 -3.96 -1.67 7.21
CA LEU A 125 -5.14 -2.28 6.63
C LEU A 125 -6.06 -2.85 7.71
N ASN A 126 -7.39 -2.91 7.42
CA ASN A 126 -8.42 -3.50 8.26
C ASN A 126 -8.51 -5.03 8.18
N LYS A 127 -7.47 -5.70 7.67
CA LYS A 127 -7.38 -7.15 7.53
C LYS A 127 -6.18 -7.68 8.28
N GLY A 128 -6.36 -8.81 8.96
CA GLY A 128 -5.36 -9.43 9.81
C GLY A 128 -5.28 -10.95 9.66
N ARG A 129 -4.71 -11.60 10.68
CA ARG A 129 -4.54 -13.06 10.67
C ARG A 129 -5.85 -13.82 10.55
N LYS A 130 -6.95 -13.31 11.15
CA LYS A 130 -8.28 -13.90 11.02
C LYS A 130 -8.79 -13.94 9.58
N ASP A 131 -8.34 -13.02 8.75
CA ASP A 131 -8.71 -12.94 7.34
C ASP A 131 -7.75 -13.73 6.43
N GLY A 132 -6.78 -14.45 7.01
CA GLY A 132 -5.80 -15.22 6.27
C GLY A 132 -4.58 -14.41 5.79
N VAL A 133 -4.37 -13.21 6.33
CA VAL A 133 -3.22 -12.36 5.99
C VAL A 133 -1.97 -12.88 6.71
N GLU A 134 -0.88 -13.03 5.95
CA GLU A 134 0.44 -13.43 6.45
C GLU A 134 1.50 -12.38 6.08
N PRO A 135 2.62 -12.28 6.83
CA PRO A 135 3.74 -11.44 6.45
C PRO A 135 4.30 -11.83 5.07
N ASN A 136 4.91 -10.88 4.40
CA ASN A 136 5.47 -10.99 3.05
C ASN A 136 4.45 -11.11 1.90
N MET A 137 3.14 -11.15 2.14
CA MET A 137 2.15 -11.05 1.08
C MET A 137 2.25 -9.71 0.35
N GLY A 138 2.07 -9.71 -0.97
CA GLY A 138 2.01 -8.51 -1.80
C GLY A 138 0.70 -7.75 -1.58
N VAL A 139 0.74 -6.44 -1.78
CA VAL A 139 -0.45 -5.58 -1.75
C VAL A 139 -0.51 -4.78 -3.03
N ILE A 140 -1.66 -4.82 -3.70
CA ILE A 140 -1.89 -4.20 -5.00
C ILE A 140 -3.20 -3.42 -5.01
N THR A 141 -3.36 -2.57 -6.02
CA THR A 141 -4.65 -1.99 -6.43
C THR A 141 -5.00 -2.50 -7.83
N SER A 142 -6.15 -2.09 -8.36
CA SER A 142 -6.49 -2.24 -9.79
C SER A 142 -5.46 -1.62 -10.73
N ASN A 143 -4.76 -0.60 -10.27
CA ASN A 143 -3.85 0.21 -11.09
C ASN A 143 -2.37 -0.18 -10.93
N GLY A 144 -1.99 -0.90 -9.87
CA GLY A 144 -0.60 -1.25 -9.68
C GLY A 144 -0.23 -1.74 -8.28
N VAL A 145 1.07 -1.81 -8.02
CA VAL A 145 1.63 -2.29 -6.77
C VAL A 145 1.60 -1.21 -5.70
N VAL A 146 1.26 -1.60 -4.46
CA VAL A 146 1.22 -0.71 -3.28
C VAL A 146 2.37 -0.99 -2.32
N GLY A 147 2.66 -2.26 -2.05
CA GLY A 147 3.71 -2.62 -1.10
C GLY A 147 3.68 -4.09 -0.68
N THR A 148 4.23 -4.38 0.49
CA THR A 148 4.30 -5.75 1.03
C THR A 148 3.91 -5.76 2.50
N ILE A 149 3.16 -6.77 2.95
CA ILE A 149 2.79 -6.95 4.36
C ILE A 149 4.05 -7.14 5.21
N LEU A 150 4.22 -6.29 6.21
CA LEU A 150 5.35 -6.31 7.15
C LEU A 150 4.99 -7.05 8.43
N LYS A 151 3.89 -6.65 9.08
CA LYS A 151 3.43 -7.21 10.36
C LYS A 151 1.94 -7.46 10.31
N VAL A 152 1.50 -8.49 11.03
CA VAL A 152 0.09 -8.89 11.09
C VAL A 152 -0.32 -9.07 12.53
N SER A 153 -1.38 -8.41 12.95
CA SER A 153 -2.10 -8.63 14.18
C SER A 153 -3.35 -9.48 13.92
N GLU A 154 -4.21 -9.64 14.92
CA GLU A 154 -5.43 -10.45 14.78
C GLU A 154 -6.41 -9.88 13.74
N HIS A 155 -6.62 -8.55 13.75
CA HIS A 155 -7.59 -7.84 12.90
C HIS A 155 -6.99 -6.84 11.92
N PHE A 156 -5.70 -6.54 12.04
CA PHE A 156 -5.02 -5.50 11.25
C PHE A 156 -3.70 -5.99 10.73
N SER A 157 -3.25 -5.38 9.64
CA SER A 157 -1.91 -5.57 9.13
C SER A 157 -1.24 -4.24 8.76
N THR A 158 0.08 -4.24 8.80
CA THR A 158 0.90 -3.11 8.37
C THR A 158 1.66 -3.47 7.12
N VAL A 159 1.56 -2.62 6.11
CA VAL A 159 2.24 -2.75 4.82
C VAL A 159 3.46 -1.83 4.81
N THR A 160 4.61 -2.35 4.39
CA THR A 160 5.70 -1.50 3.93
C THR A 160 5.34 -0.99 2.56
N SER A 161 5.09 0.30 2.44
CA SER A 161 4.70 0.94 1.18
C SER A 161 5.81 0.81 0.13
N LEU A 162 5.47 0.86 -1.16
CA LEU A 162 6.45 1.08 -2.21
C LEU A 162 7.22 2.39 -1.99
N LEU A 163 6.58 3.38 -1.38
CA LEU A 163 7.20 4.66 -0.98
C LEU A 163 8.05 4.51 0.30
N ASN A 164 8.82 3.45 0.41
CA ASN A 164 9.74 3.20 1.52
C ASN A 164 11.12 2.89 0.95
N THR A 165 12.16 3.48 1.54
CA THR A 165 13.54 3.34 1.05
C THR A 165 14.07 1.91 1.12
N ALA A 166 13.51 1.07 1.97
CA ALA A 166 13.87 -0.35 2.10
C ALA A 166 13.12 -1.25 1.11
N THR A 167 12.07 -0.75 0.44
CA THR A 167 11.27 -1.57 -0.48
C THR A 167 11.99 -1.73 -1.81
N LYS A 168 12.08 -3.00 -2.25
CA LYS A 168 12.54 -3.38 -3.58
C LYS A 168 11.53 -4.33 -4.20
N ILE A 169 11.13 -4.05 -5.45
CA ILE A 169 10.21 -4.89 -6.20
C ILE A 169 10.87 -5.25 -7.52
N SER A 170 10.89 -6.55 -7.84
CA SER A 170 11.42 -7.03 -9.11
C SER A 170 10.43 -6.70 -10.24
N VAL A 171 10.91 -5.97 -11.24
CA VAL A 171 10.12 -5.52 -12.39
C VAL A 171 10.74 -5.96 -13.70
N SER A 172 9.91 -6.13 -14.73
CA SER A 172 10.32 -6.39 -16.11
C SER A 172 9.84 -5.27 -17.03
N LEU A 173 10.61 -5.04 -18.08
CA LEU A 173 10.33 -4.01 -19.12
C LEU A 173 9.23 -4.42 -20.07
N ASP A 174 8.89 -5.71 -20.11
CA ASP A 174 7.83 -6.28 -20.93
C ASP A 174 7.32 -7.53 -20.24
N SER A 175 6.08 -7.91 -20.53
CA SER A 175 5.47 -9.16 -20.03
C SER A 175 6.20 -10.41 -20.55
N THR A 176 6.94 -10.30 -21.67
CA THR A 176 7.62 -11.40 -22.35
C THR A 176 9.15 -11.36 -22.23
N SER A 177 9.74 -10.22 -21.82
CA SER A 177 11.21 -10.07 -21.81
C SER A 177 11.84 -10.63 -20.53
N ASP A 178 13.05 -11.19 -20.69
CA ASP A 178 13.91 -11.64 -19.58
C ASP A 178 14.73 -10.50 -18.96
N ALA A 179 14.40 -9.25 -19.28
CA ALA A 179 15.06 -8.08 -18.75
C ALA A 179 14.43 -7.65 -17.42
N PHE A 180 15.15 -7.87 -16.34
CA PHE A 180 14.69 -7.57 -14.97
C PHE A 180 15.47 -6.43 -14.38
N GLY A 181 14.80 -5.68 -13.51
CA GLY A 181 15.39 -4.65 -12.69
C GLY A 181 14.75 -4.57 -11.32
N SER A 182 15.33 -3.79 -10.44
CA SER A 182 14.85 -3.53 -9.10
C SER A 182 14.17 -2.16 -9.04
N LEU A 183 12.85 -2.13 -8.89
CA LEU A 183 12.11 -0.90 -8.61
C LEU A 183 12.33 -0.50 -7.16
N VAL A 184 12.80 0.73 -6.94
CA VAL A 184 13.03 1.34 -5.64
C VAL A 184 12.49 2.76 -5.63
N TRP A 185 11.92 3.21 -4.52
CA TRP A 185 11.52 4.60 -4.39
C TRP A 185 12.73 5.53 -4.18
N GLY A 186 13.77 5.01 -3.52
CA GLY A 186 15.03 5.72 -3.30
C GLY A 186 14.86 6.86 -2.29
N ASN A 187 15.53 7.99 -2.58
CA ASN A 187 15.44 9.21 -1.76
C ASN A 187 14.43 10.22 -2.33
N ASN A 188 13.51 9.77 -3.16
CA ASN A 188 12.47 10.64 -3.71
C ASN A 188 11.54 11.13 -2.60
N ILE A 189 11.16 12.40 -2.69
CA ILE A 189 10.13 13.00 -1.82
C ILE A 189 8.77 12.94 -2.53
N ASP A 190 8.77 12.89 -3.87
CA ASP A 190 7.55 12.86 -4.67
C ASP A 190 7.02 11.42 -4.78
N PRO A 191 5.80 11.16 -4.29
CA PRO A 191 5.20 9.82 -4.28
C PRO A 191 4.84 9.28 -5.67
N ARG A 192 4.90 10.11 -6.71
CA ARG A 192 4.56 9.72 -8.10
C ARG A 192 5.70 9.03 -8.82
N PHE A 193 6.94 9.20 -8.37
CA PHE A 193 8.12 8.73 -9.09
C PHE A 193 8.87 7.65 -8.31
N ALA A 194 9.49 6.76 -9.06
CA ALA A 194 10.41 5.75 -8.55
C ALA A 194 11.59 5.59 -9.51
N MET A 195 12.55 4.77 -9.13
CA MET A 195 13.71 4.41 -9.94
C MET A 195 13.71 2.92 -10.19
N VAL A 196 13.97 2.50 -11.41
CA VAL A 196 14.36 1.13 -11.72
C VAL A 196 15.86 1.09 -11.84
N LYS A 197 16.48 0.21 -11.08
CA LYS A 197 17.92 -0.01 -11.05
C LYS A 197 18.29 -1.36 -11.63
N ASP A 198 19.58 -1.52 -11.93
CA ASP A 198 20.19 -2.79 -12.33
C ASP A 198 19.68 -3.33 -13.67
N ILE A 199 19.24 -2.48 -14.60
CA ILE A 199 18.89 -2.89 -15.97
C ILE A 199 20.17 -3.01 -16.81
N PRO A 200 20.44 -4.17 -17.44
CA PRO A 200 21.61 -4.33 -18.31
C PRO A 200 21.61 -3.34 -19.48
N ASN A 201 22.77 -2.73 -19.80
CA ASN A 201 22.90 -1.70 -20.83
C ASN A 201 22.50 -2.15 -22.24
N HIS A 202 22.63 -3.44 -22.56
CA HIS A 202 22.25 -3.97 -23.86
C HIS A 202 20.74 -4.02 -24.10
N ILE A 203 19.93 -3.91 -23.03
CA ILE A 203 18.47 -3.89 -23.11
C ILE A 203 18.01 -2.52 -23.61
N LYS A 204 17.30 -2.51 -24.70
CA LYS A 204 16.70 -1.27 -25.24
C LYS A 204 15.44 -0.93 -24.44
N ALA A 205 15.36 0.29 -23.95
CA ALA A 205 14.21 0.85 -23.28
C ALA A 205 13.89 2.22 -23.87
N TYR A 206 12.62 2.59 -23.89
CA TYR A 206 12.16 3.85 -24.44
C TYR A 206 11.20 4.56 -23.47
N VAL A 207 11.14 5.87 -23.57
CA VAL A 207 10.24 6.70 -22.78
C VAL A 207 8.78 6.34 -23.12
N GLY A 208 7.95 6.22 -22.08
CA GLY A 208 6.56 5.77 -22.20
C GLY A 208 6.36 4.25 -22.14
N GLN A 209 7.43 3.47 -22.17
CA GLN A 209 7.34 2.01 -22.08
C GLN A 209 6.74 1.58 -20.71
N PRO A 210 5.73 0.70 -20.70
CA PRO A 210 5.16 0.20 -19.48
C PRO A 210 6.11 -0.76 -18.74
N LEU A 211 5.98 -0.80 -17.41
CA LEU A 211 6.70 -1.70 -16.52
C LEU A 211 5.73 -2.58 -15.78
N PHE A 212 6.11 -3.85 -15.60
CA PHE A 212 5.29 -4.86 -14.94
C PHE A 212 6.08 -5.58 -13.84
N THR A 213 5.39 -6.23 -12.92
CA THR A 213 6.03 -7.17 -11.99
C THR A 213 6.59 -8.36 -12.75
N SER A 214 7.79 -8.80 -12.38
CA SER A 214 8.49 -9.88 -13.08
C SER A 214 7.97 -11.29 -12.76
N GLY A 215 7.28 -11.46 -11.59
CA GLY A 215 6.88 -12.78 -11.09
C GLY A 215 7.99 -13.60 -10.41
N TYR A 216 9.21 -13.07 -10.31
CA TYR A 216 10.32 -13.79 -9.64
C TYR A 216 10.17 -13.88 -8.12
N SER A 217 9.34 -13.03 -7.53
CA SER A 217 9.08 -13.04 -6.10
C SER A 217 7.74 -13.71 -5.82
N THR A 218 7.65 -14.45 -4.71
CA THR A 218 6.39 -15.02 -4.21
C THR A 218 5.37 -13.97 -3.77
N LYS A 219 5.74 -12.68 -3.80
CA LYS A 219 4.90 -11.57 -3.33
C LYS A 219 3.90 -11.10 -4.37
N PHE A 220 4.29 -11.11 -5.64
CA PHE A 220 3.49 -10.57 -6.73
C PHE A 220 3.45 -11.53 -7.91
N PRO A 221 2.27 -11.78 -8.49
CA PRO A 221 2.16 -12.45 -9.77
C PRO A 221 2.87 -11.64 -10.87
N LYS A 222 3.27 -12.31 -11.93
CA LYS A 222 3.81 -11.66 -13.13
C LYS A 222 2.75 -10.81 -13.80
N GLY A 223 3.15 -9.65 -14.36
CA GLY A 223 2.30 -8.87 -15.25
C GLY A 223 1.45 -7.78 -14.58
N ILE A 224 1.60 -7.54 -13.26
CA ILE A 224 0.95 -6.38 -12.64
C ILE A 224 1.66 -5.13 -13.10
N ARG A 225 0.91 -4.16 -13.64
CA ARG A 225 1.46 -2.88 -14.07
C ARG A 225 1.98 -2.08 -12.88
N VAL A 226 3.17 -1.49 -13.04
CA VAL A 226 3.82 -0.72 -11.98
C VAL A 226 3.95 0.75 -12.35
N GLY A 227 4.24 1.03 -13.61
CA GLY A 227 4.48 2.40 -14.09
C GLY A 227 4.87 2.47 -15.55
N HIS A 228 5.41 3.63 -15.92
CA HIS A 228 5.97 3.90 -17.25
C HIS A 228 7.32 4.58 -17.10
N ILE A 229 8.23 4.28 -18.02
CA ILE A 229 9.55 4.94 -18.09
C ILE A 229 9.38 6.40 -18.49
N LEU A 230 9.92 7.32 -17.69
CA LEU A 230 10.00 8.74 -17.99
C LEU A 230 11.35 9.14 -18.57
N GLU A 231 12.42 8.58 -18.00
CA GLU A 231 13.79 8.90 -18.38
C GLU A 231 14.61 7.61 -18.38
N THR A 232 15.46 7.47 -19.38
CA THR A 232 16.40 6.35 -19.53
C THR A 232 17.82 6.84 -19.30
N ASP A 233 18.74 5.89 -19.02
CA ASP A 233 20.19 6.12 -19.01
C ASP A 233 20.67 7.18 -18.02
N LEU A 234 20.11 7.19 -16.80
CA LEU A 234 20.47 8.16 -15.76
C LEU A 234 21.85 7.94 -15.14
N THR A 235 22.44 6.78 -15.33
CA THR A 235 23.80 6.45 -14.86
C THR A 235 24.73 6.25 -16.06
N SER A 236 25.76 7.09 -16.16
CA SER A 236 26.78 6.96 -17.20
C SER A 236 27.96 6.15 -16.70
N GLY A 237 28.26 5.02 -17.37
CA GLY A 237 29.55 4.35 -17.20
C GLY A 237 29.55 3.06 -16.37
N GLY A 238 28.72 2.12 -16.70
CA GLY A 238 28.73 0.78 -16.10
C GLY A 238 28.06 -0.26 -16.99
N SER A 239 27.97 -1.50 -16.53
CA SER A 239 27.24 -2.58 -17.22
C SER A 239 25.73 -2.48 -17.07
N PHE A 240 25.26 -1.60 -16.18
CA PHE A 240 23.85 -1.39 -15.85
C PHE A 240 23.46 0.08 -15.97
N LYS A 241 22.18 0.32 -16.19
CA LYS A 241 21.56 1.65 -16.26
C LYS A 241 20.37 1.76 -15.33
N ASP A 242 20.17 2.97 -14.82
CA ASP A 242 19.03 3.35 -14.01
C ASP A 242 18.01 4.12 -14.85
N MET A 243 16.73 3.99 -14.52
CA MET A 243 15.64 4.64 -15.22
C MET A 243 14.68 5.26 -14.22
N ARG A 244 14.14 6.44 -14.56
CA ARG A 244 13.09 7.08 -13.79
C ARG A 244 11.73 6.66 -14.30
N VAL A 245 10.84 6.36 -13.37
CA VAL A 245 9.51 5.79 -13.63
C VAL A 245 8.43 6.65 -13.01
N LEU A 246 7.35 6.88 -13.75
CA LEU A 246 6.09 7.37 -13.21
C LEU A 246 5.25 6.19 -12.78
N LEU A 247 4.91 6.14 -11.49
CA LEU A 247 4.07 5.09 -10.92
C LEU A 247 2.63 5.21 -11.41
N THR A 248 1.96 4.08 -11.63
CA THR A 248 0.52 4.04 -11.97
C THR A 248 -0.36 4.16 -10.72
N THR A 249 0.15 3.76 -9.56
CA THR A 249 -0.56 3.85 -8.29
C THR A 249 -0.52 5.27 -7.76
N ASP A 250 -1.68 5.88 -7.52
CA ASP A 250 -1.79 7.14 -6.79
C ASP A 250 -1.87 6.85 -5.28
N PHE A 251 -0.74 7.04 -4.60
CA PHE A 251 -0.63 6.82 -3.15
C PHE A 251 -1.39 7.85 -2.30
N SER A 252 -1.78 8.97 -2.88
CA SER A 252 -2.49 10.04 -2.16
C SER A 252 -3.98 9.75 -1.98
N SER A 253 -4.55 8.95 -2.88
CA SER A 253 -5.99 8.67 -2.94
C SER A 253 -6.35 7.21 -2.64
N LEU A 254 -5.40 6.42 -2.11
CA LEU A 254 -5.61 5.02 -1.80
C LEU A 254 -6.67 4.83 -0.70
N THR A 255 -7.74 4.10 -1.03
CA THR A 255 -8.81 3.71 -0.10
C THR A 255 -8.94 2.20 0.03
N HIS A 256 -8.88 1.48 -1.09
CA HIS A 256 -9.05 0.03 -1.16
C HIS A 256 -7.86 -0.62 -1.83
N VAL A 257 -7.50 -1.81 -1.36
CA VAL A 257 -6.39 -2.61 -1.87
C VAL A 257 -6.76 -4.09 -1.88
N TYR A 258 -5.97 -4.88 -2.59
CA TYR A 258 -6.04 -6.34 -2.59
C TYR A 258 -4.74 -6.91 -2.08
N ILE A 259 -4.81 -7.79 -1.07
CA ILE A 259 -3.68 -8.55 -0.58
C ILE A 259 -3.57 -9.80 -1.43
N VAL A 260 -2.39 -10.04 -1.98
CA VAL A 260 -2.11 -11.19 -2.86
C VAL A 260 -1.62 -12.35 -2.01
N LYS A 261 -2.34 -13.45 -2.03
CA LYS A 261 -1.96 -14.70 -1.40
C LYS A 261 -1.59 -15.73 -2.47
N ASP A 262 -0.32 -16.07 -2.54
CA ASP A 262 0.19 -17.14 -3.38
C ASP A 262 0.12 -18.46 -2.60
N LYS A 263 -0.72 -19.41 -3.06
CA LYS A 263 -0.92 -20.70 -2.40
C LYS A 263 0.37 -21.54 -2.40
N LEU A 264 1.27 -21.33 -3.37
CA LEU A 264 2.53 -22.03 -3.52
C LEU A 264 3.73 -21.32 -2.88
N ALA A 265 3.52 -20.15 -2.26
CA ALA A 265 4.62 -19.33 -1.69
C ALA A 265 5.45 -20.09 -0.65
N LYS A 266 4.80 -20.87 0.22
CA LYS A 266 5.50 -21.64 1.28
C LYS A 266 6.38 -22.71 0.68
N GLU A 267 5.84 -23.54 -0.23
CA GLU A 267 6.58 -24.61 -0.90
C GLU A 267 7.80 -24.07 -1.66
N LYS A 268 7.61 -22.98 -2.41
CA LYS A 268 8.70 -22.31 -3.14
C LYS A 268 9.78 -21.78 -2.20
N THR A 269 9.38 -21.14 -1.10
CA THR A 269 10.33 -20.58 -0.12
C THR A 269 11.11 -21.68 0.61
N GLU A 270 10.47 -22.78 0.98
CA GLU A 270 11.11 -23.94 1.59
C GLU A 270 12.14 -24.59 0.65
N LEU A 271 11.78 -24.75 -0.63
CA LEU A 271 12.68 -25.28 -1.65
C LEU A 271 13.90 -24.37 -1.86
N GLU A 272 13.70 -23.07 -1.95
CA GLU A 272 14.78 -22.09 -2.13
C GLU A 272 15.71 -22.03 -0.90
N SER A 273 15.15 -22.13 0.33
CA SER A 273 15.95 -22.14 1.56
C SER A 273 16.81 -23.39 1.70
N SER A 274 16.30 -24.56 1.31
CA SER A 274 17.05 -25.83 1.35
C SER A 274 18.26 -25.83 0.44
N ASN A 275 18.26 -25.06 -0.64
CA ASN A 275 19.39 -24.92 -1.55
C ASN A 275 20.50 -24.02 -0.96
N ASN A 276 20.16 -23.06 -0.09
CA ASN A 276 21.13 -22.17 0.54
C ASN A 276 21.85 -22.80 1.72
N ASP A 277 21.27 -23.83 2.35
CA ASP A 277 21.92 -24.58 3.46
C ASP A 277 22.95 -25.62 2.97
N ASN A 278 22.98 -25.89 1.66
CA ASN A 278 23.91 -26.87 1.04
C ASN A 278 25.09 -26.22 0.27
N GLY A 279 25.29 -24.92 0.33
CA GLY A 279 26.39 -24.17 -0.29
C GLY A 279 27.19 -23.42 0.76
#